data_e1cd6a68962c60812c9220959116fdce
#
_entry.id   e1cd6a68962c60812c9220959116fdce
#
_cell.length_a   1.000
_cell.length_b   1.000
_cell.length_c   1.000
_cell.angle_alpha   90.00
_cell.angle_beta   90.00
_cell.angle_gamma   90.00
#
_symmetry.space_group_name_H-M   'P 1'
#
loop_
_entity.id
_entity.type
_entity.pdbx_description
1 polymer ?
#
loop_
_entity_poly.entity_id
_entity_poly.type
_entity_poly.pdbx_seq_one_letter_code
_entity_poly.pdbx_strand_id
1 'polypeptide(L)'
;MTSHKRRALLVFCLGLCLLGIGLLGLCQVLPLNQYLAGISAGIGGWCMLLSVPMWLARGNMCDTTRPALARRYHREFGVPMLLYVVVMLFWRYLLAHVGPNWARVLIALLPAVLVVLVIRAVARYVRDSDEMQRRIELEAIAIAAGLVSGAYMTAGFLQAAELIEVPASAAMLWVFPLLCAIYGITKSIYARRFE
;
A
#
# COMPACT_ATOMS: atom_id res chain seq x y z
N MET A 1 -9.10 -14.63 -22.91
CA MET A 1 -8.75 -13.98 -21.62
C MET A 1 -7.34 -13.42 -21.77
N THR A 2 -7.18 -12.10 -21.80
CA THR A 2 -5.89 -11.43 -22.00
C THR A 2 -4.92 -11.83 -20.90
N SER A 3 -3.62 -11.90 -21.19
CA SER A 3 -2.55 -12.32 -20.25
C SER A 3 -2.59 -11.54 -18.92
N HIS A 4 -3.01 -10.27 -18.96
CA HIS A 4 -3.17 -9.40 -17.79
C HIS A 4 -4.29 -9.87 -16.84
N LYS A 5 -5.45 -10.26 -17.36
CA LYS A 5 -6.54 -10.78 -16.53
C LYS A 5 -6.19 -12.09 -15.84
N ARG A 6 -5.40 -12.94 -16.51
CA ARG A 6 -4.90 -14.19 -15.92
C ARG A 6 -3.92 -13.92 -14.77
N ARG A 7 -3.03 -12.93 -14.91
CA ARG A 7 -2.13 -12.51 -13.83
C ARG A 7 -2.88 -11.90 -12.64
N ALA A 8 -3.86 -11.03 -12.89
CA ALA A 8 -4.69 -10.45 -11.83
C ALA A 8 -5.45 -11.54 -11.06
N LEU A 9 -6.00 -12.54 -11.76
CA LEU A 9 -6.70 -13.67 -11.15
C LEU A 9 -5.75 -14.54 -10.32
N LEU A 10 -4.53 -14.78 -10.80
CA LEU A 10 -3.51 -15.52 -10.03
C LEU A 10 -3.12 -14.78 -8.74
N VAL A 11 -2.90 -13.46 -8.81
CA VAL A 11 -2.61 -12.64 -7.63
C VAL A 11 -3.78 -12.64 -6.64
N PHE A 12 -5.02 -12.58 -7.15
CA PHE A 12 -6.23 -12.65 -6.33
C PHE A 12 -6.35 -14.00 -5.60
N CYS A 13 -6.20 -15.13 -6.33
CA CYS A 13 -6.26 -16.47 -5.73
C CYS A 13 -5.15 -16.68 -4.69
N LEU A 14 -3.94 -16.22 -5.00
CA LEU A 14 -2.81 -16.30 -4.05
C LEU A 14 -3.09 -15.44 -2.81
N GLY A 15 -3.64 -14.26 -2.99
CA GLY A 15 -4.08 -13.40 -1.89
C GLY A 15 -5.16 -14.04 -1.02
N LEU A 16 -6.16 -14.67 -1.64
CA LEU A 16 -7.23 -15.39 -0.95
C LEU A 16 -6.69 -16.56 -0.12
N CYS A 17 -5.77 -17.35 -0.69
CA CYS A 17 -5.13 -18.46 0.03
C CYS A 17 -4.32 -17.97 1.23
N LEU A 18 -3.49 -16.94 1.05
CA LEU A 18 -2.68 -16.38 2.14
C LEU A 18 -3.54 -15.76 3.24
N LEU A 19 -4.60 -15.06 2.86
CA LEU A 19 -5.55 -14.48 3.82
C LEU A 19 -6.29 -15.57 4.59
N GLY A 20 -6.75 -16.64 3.90
CA GLY A 20 -7.38 -17.79 4.54
C GLY A 20 -6.46 -18.48 5.55
N ILE A 21 -5.20 -18.76 5.18
CA ILE A 21 -4.21 -19.35 6.07
C ILE A 21 -3.95 -18.42 7.27
N GLY A 22 -3.83 -17.12 7.04
CA GLY A 22 -3.63 -16.14 8.10
C GLY A 22 -4.80 -16.07 9.09
N LEU A 23 -6.03 -16.02 8.60
CA LEU A 23 -7.22 -16.01 9.45
C LEU A 23 -7.37 -17.30 10.25
N LEU A 24 -7.14 -18.46 9.64
CA LEU A 24 -7.16 -19.76 10.35
C LEU A 24 -6.08 -19.83 11.43
N GLY A 25 -4.90 -19.24 11.18
CA GLY A 25 -3.84 -19.13 12.18
C GLY A 25 -4.21 -18.16 13.32
N LEU A 26 -4.85 -17.02 13.03
CA LEU A 26 -5.32 -16.08 14.06
C LEU A 26 -6.46 -16.67 14.90
N CYS A 27 -7.34 -17.48 14.30
CA CYS A 27 -8.39 -18.22 15.01
C CYS A 27 -7.87 -19.45 15.77
N GLN A 28 -6.55 -19.68 15.81
CA GLN A 28 -5.90 -20.82 16.47
C GLN A 28 -6.33 -22.22 15.95
N VAL A 29 -6.95 -22.26 14.77
CA VAL A 29 -7.30 -23.51 14.10
C VAL A 29 -6.05 -24.20 13.53
N LEU A 30 -5.07 -23.42 13.07
CA LEU A 30 -3.76 -23.88 12.61
C LEU A 30 -2.70 -23.56 13.68
N PRO A 31 -1.76 -24.47 13.98
CA PRO A 31 -0.69 -24.26 14.96
C PRO A 31 0.40 -23.32 14.40
N LEU A 32 -0.02 -22.11 13.98
CA LEU A 32 0.87 -21.07 13.48
C LEU A 32 1.16 -20.04 14.57
N ASN A 33 2.39 -19.55 14.61
CA ASN A 33 2.74 -18.43 15.46
C ASN A 33 1.85 -17.22 15.06
N GLN A 34 1.22 -16.54 16.02
CA GLN A 34 0.34 -15.39 15.80
C GLN A 34 0.99 -14.31 14.92
N TYR A 35 2.32 -14.17 15.01
CA TYR A 35 3.07 -13.25 14.17
C TYR A 35 3.05 -13.65 12.69
N LEU A 36 3.30 -14.94 12.40
CA LEU A 36 3.26 -15.48 11.03
C LEU A 36 1.84 -15.45 10.46
N ALA A 37 0.83 -15.73 11.30
CA ALA A 37 -0.57 -15.64 10.92
C ALA A 37 -0.97 -14.18 10.56
N GLY A 38 -0.51 -13.21 11.33
CA GLY A 38 -0.72 -11.78 11.03
C GLY A 38 -0.05 -11.34 9.73
N ILE A 39 1.19 -11.77 9.48
CA ILE A 39 1.92 -11.49 8.23
C ILE A 39 1.19 -12.09 7.03
N SER A 40 0.80 -13.37 7.10
CA SER A 40 0.11 -14.03 5.98
C SER A 40 -1.25 -13.40 5.69
N ALA A 41 -2.02 -13.02 6.70
CA ALA A 41 -3.27 -12.30 6.54
C ALA A 41 -3.06 -10.91 5.92
N GLY A 42 -2.03 -10.18 6.37
CA GLY A 42 -1.68 -8.87 5.84
C GLY A 42 -1.25 -8.92 4.38
N ILE A 43 -0.34 -9.81 4.02
CA ILE A 43 0.12 -10.00 2.63
C ILE A 43 -1.06 -10.46 1.75
N GLY A 44 -1.88 -11.39 2.24
CA GLY A 44 -3.04 -11.89 1.52
C GLY A 44 -4.05 -10.79 1.21
N GLY A 45 -4.41 -9.98 2.19
CA GLY A 45 -5.30 -8.83 2.03
C GLY A 45 -4.73 -7.79 1.06
N TRP A 46 -3.42 -7.52 1.12
CA TRP A 46 -2.75 -6.61 0.21
C TRP A 46 -2.71 -7.11 -1.23
N CYS A 47 -2.45 -8.42 -1.45
CA CYS A 47 -2.52 -9.03 -2.77
C CYS A 47 -3.93 -8.95 -3.37
N MET A 48 -4.97 -9.13 -2.57
CA MET A 48 -6.36 -8.96 -3.01
C MET A 48 -6.65 -7.51 -3.42
N LEU A 49 -6.22 -6.53 -2.63
CA LEU A 49 -6.36 -5.11 -2.96
C LEU A 49 -5.62 -4.73 -4.25
N LEU A 50 -4.40 -5.24 -4.45
CA LEU A 50 -3.62 -5.00 -5.67
C LEU A 50 -4.20 -5.69 -6.91
N SER A 51 -4.91 -6.80 -6.75
CA SER A 51 -5.56 -7.50 -7.88
C SER A 51 -6.67 -6.67 -8.51
N VAL A 52 -7.35 -5.80 -7.75
CA VAL A 52 -8.42 -4.93 -8.24
C VAL A 52 -7.91 -3.96 -9.32
N PRO A 53 -6.91 -3.10 -9.09
CA PRO A 53 -6.38 -2.22 -10.12
C PRO A 53 -5.76 -3.01 -11.29
N MET A 54 -5.13 -4.17 -11.05
CA MET A 54 -4.62 -5.03 -12.12
C MET A 54 -5.73 -5.62 -13.00
N TRP A 55 -6.88 -5.96 -12.41
CA TRP A 55 -8.03 -6.46 -13.16
C TRP A 55 -8.77 -5.33 -13.89
N LEU A 56 -8.77 -4.15 -13.27
CA LEU A 56 -9.35 -2.94 -13.82
C LEU A 56 -8.48 -2.34 -14.95
N ALA A 57 -7.15 -2.49 -14.93
CA ALA A 57 -6.28 -1.99 -15.97
C ALA A 57 -6.46 -2.79 -17.28
N ARG A 58 -6.91 -2.13 -18.36
CA ARG A 58 -7.08 -2.72 -19.71
C ARG A 58 -5.84 -2.59 -20.58
N GLY A 59 -4.87 -1.77 -20.19
CA GLY A 59 -3.61 -1.52 -20.90
C GLY A 59 -2.45 -1.35 -19.93
N ASN A 60 -1.25 -1.06 -20.45
CA ASN A 60 -0.13 -0.67 -19.61
C ASN A 60 -0.50 0.65 -18.93
N MET A 61 -0.55 0.71 -17.60
CA MET A 61 -0.78 1.94 -16.83
C MET A 61 0.19 3.09 -17.19
N CYS A 62 1.13 2.85 -18.08
CA CYS A 62 2.16 3.77 -18.55
C CYS A 62 2.17 3.96 -20.08
N ASP A 63 1.12 3.54 -20.81
CA ASP A 63 1.11 3.54 -22.28
C ASP A 63 1.19 4.94 -22.90
N THR A 64 0.86 5.98 -22.16
CA THR A 64 0.97 7.38 -22.59
C THR A 64 2.29 8.04 -22.16
N THR A 65 3.04 7.44 -21.25
CA THR A 65 4.31 7.98 -20.75
C THR A 65 5.53 7.46 -21.54
N ARG A 66 6.49 8.34 -21.78
CA ARG A 66 7.78 7.94 -22.39
C ARG A 66 8.40 6.76 -21.64
N PRO A 67 8.79 5.66 -22.29
CA PRO A 67 9.27 4.44 -21.63
C PRO A 67 10.50 4.65 -20.73
N ALA A 68 11.27 5.71 -20.97
CA ALA A 68 12.38 6.12 -20.12
C ALA A 68 11.90 6.67 -18.76
N LEU A 69 10.82 7.48 -18.75
CA LEU A 69 10.23 8.04 -17.54
C LEU A 69 9.61 6.94 -16.68
N ALA A 70 8.88 6.01 -17.31
CA ALA A 70 8.27 4.87 -16.62
C ALA A 70 9.33 3.98 -15.95
N ARG A 71 10.44 3.65 -16.64
CA ARG A 71 11.54 2.86 -16.06
C ARG A 71 12.20 3.56 -14.87
N ARG A 72 12.41 4.87 -14.98
CA ARG A 72 12.97 5.68 -13.90
C ARG A 72 12.04 5.69 -12.69
N TYR A 73 10.75 5.92 -12.91
CA TYR A 73 9.74 5.89 -11.86
C TYR A 73 9.67 4.53 -11.16
N HIS A 74 9.63 3.43 -11.91
CA HIS A 74 9.63 2.09 -11.31
C HIS A 74 10.86 1.82 -10.43
N ARG A 75 12.01 2.37 -10.77
CA ARG A 75 13.21 2.23 -9.95
C ARG A 75 13.18 3.17 -8.73
N GLU A 76 12.82 4.45 -8.92
CA GLU A 76 12.79 5.45 -7.84
C GLU A 76 11.67 5.20 -6.82
N PHE A 77 10.55 4.63 -7.26
CA PHE A 77 9.42 4.25 -6.41
C PHE A 77 9.55 2.82 -5.86
N GLY A 78 9.90 1.87 -6.73
CA GLY A 78 9.87 0.45 -6.40
C GLY A 78 10.90 0.04 -5.36
N VAL A 79 12.12 0.58 -5.44
CA VAL A 79 13.18 0.24 -4.46
C VAL A 79 12.83 0.74 -3.05
N PRO A 80 12.47 2.01 -2.81
CA PRO A 80 12.08 2.45 -1.47
C PRO A 80 10.81 1.76 -0.96
N MET A 81 9.85 1.47 -1.83
CA MET A 81 8.62 0.79 -1.46
C MET A 81 8.89 -0.67 -1.04
N LEU A 82 9.75 -1.38 -1.77
CA LEU A 82 10.17 -2.73 -1.41
C LEU A 82 10.91 -2.75 -0.06
N LEU A 83 11.85 -1.81 0.13
CA LEU A 83 12.56 -1.67 1.40
C LEU A 83 11.60 -1.34 2.55
N TYR A 84 10.62 -0.47 2.32
CA TYR A 84 9.59 -0.17 3.31
C TYR A 84 8.82 -1.43 3.73
N VAL A 85 8.38 -2.24 2.77
CA VAL A 85 7.69 -3.51 3.07
C VAL A 85 8.59 -4.46 3.86
N VAL A 86 9.86 -4.62 3.45
CA VAL A 86 10.82 -5.48 4.17
C VAL A 86 11.04 -4.99 5.60
N VAL A 87 11.25 -3.68 5.79
CA VAL A 87 11.42 -3.09 7.13
C VAL A 87 10.19 -3.33 7.99
N MET A 88 8.98 -3.14 7.45
CA MET A 88 7.73 -3.38 8.17
C MET A 88 7.53 -4.85 8.54
N LEU A 89 7.90 -5.79 7.67
CA LEU A 89 7.85 -7.23 7.97
C LEU A 89 8.78 -7.61 9.12
N PHE A 90 9.98 -7.03 9.18
CA PHE A 90 10.97 -7.33 10.22
C PHE A 90 10.96 -6.35 11.39
N TRP A 91 10.02 -5.41 11.43
CA TRP A 91 9.94 -4.33 12.41
C TRP A 91 10.05 -4.80 13.87
N ARG A 92 9.23 -5.79 14.24
CA ARG A 92 9.22 -6.32 15.61
C ARG A 92 10.52 -7.04 15.95
N TYR A 93 11.09 -7.77 15.00
CA TYR A 93 12.37 -8.44 15.17
C TYR A 93 13.51 -7.43 15.36
N LEU A 94 13.55 -6.39 14.53
CA LEU A 94 14.54 -5.33 14.62
C LEU A 94 14.49 -4.62 15.99
N LEU A 95 13.30 -4.25 16.46
CA LEU A 95 13.13 -3.58 17.75
C LEU A 95 13.46 -4.49 18.95
N ALA A 96 13.22 -5.79 18.86
CA ALA A 96 13.47 -6.74 19.94
C ALA A 96 14.98 -6.99 20.16
N HIS A 97 15.81 -6.88 19.11
CA HIS A 97 17.24 -7.20 19.18
C HIS A 97 18.15 -5.98 19.40
N VAL A 98 17.58 -4.77 19.45
CA VAL A 98 18.35 -3.53 19.65
C VAL A 98 18.24 -3.05 21.08
N GLY A 99 19.38 -3.01 21.79
CA GLY A 99 19.45 -2.59 23.19
C GLY A 99 19.47 -1.05 23.39
N PRO A 100 20.35 -0.30 22.70
CA PRO A 100 20.52 1.12 22.99
C PRO A 100 19.38 1.98 22.42
N ASN A 101 18.93 2.98 23.21
CA ASN A 101 17.80 3.84 22.84
C ASN A 101 18.03 4.64 21.54
N TRP A 102 19.25 5.10 21.27
CA TRP A 102 19.56 5.81 20.04
C TRP A 102 19.36 4.95 18.78
N ALA A 103 19.71 3.67 18.84
CA ALA A 103 19.53 2.76 17.74
C ALA A 103 18.04 2.41 17.51
N ARG A 104 17.23 2.35 18.56
CA ARG A 104 15.77 2.23 18.45
C ARG A 104 15.16 3.42 17.73
N VAL A 105 15.63 4.64 18.02
CA VAL A 105 15.19 5.86 17.31
C VAL A 105 15.55 5.79 15.83
N LEU A 106 16.75 5.37 15.48
CA LEU A 106 17.16 5.22 14.07
C LEU A 106 16.30 4.20 13.34
N ILE A 107 16.02 3.05 13.96
CA ILE A 107 15.13 2.03 13.38
C ILE A 107 13.71 2.58 13.24
N ALA A 108 13.22 3.34 14.21
CA ALA A 108 11.89 3.94 14.16
C ALA A 108 11.75 4.99 13.04
N LEU A 109 12.81 5.73 12.75
CA LEU A 109 12.82 6.74 11.68
C LEU A 109 13.02 6.15 10.28
N LEU A 110 13.55 4.92 10.16
CA LEU A 110 13.84 4.30 8.87
C LEU A 110 12.61 4.20 7.95
N PRO A 111 11.42 3.72 8.38
CA PRO A 111 10.24 3.71 7.54
C PRO A 111 9.81 5.12 7.12
N ALA A 112 9.95 6.12 8.01
CA ALA A 112 9.60 7.50 7.69
C ALA A 112 10.46 8.06 6.55
N VAL A 113 11.77 7.81 6.58
CA VAL A 113 12.69 8.19 5.49
C VAL A 113 12.30 7.51 4.18
N LEU A 114 11.97 6.21 4.22
CA LEU A 114 11.54 5.48 3.03
C LEU A 114 10.24 6.04 2.44
N VAL A 115 9.27 6.40 3.29
CA VAL A 115 8.03 7.07 2.84
C VAL A 115 8.34 8.42 2.19
N VAL A 116 9.24 9.23 2.75
CA VAL A 116 9.67 10.50 2.15
C VAL A 116 10.29 10.27 0.77
N LEU A 117 11.10 9.24 0.59
CA LEU A 117 11.68 8.89 -0.70
C LEU A 117 10.60 8.48 -1.72
N VAL A 118 9.60 7.72 -1.29
CA VAL A 118 8.43 7.37 -2.13
C VAL A 118 7.66 8.61 -2.53
N ILE A 119 7.35 9.51 -1.59
CA ILE A 119 6.65 10.78 -1.87
C ILE A 119 7.45 11.61 -2.88
N ARG A 120 8.78 11.70 -2.70
CA ARG A 120 9.66 12.41 -3.63
C ARG A 120 9.65 11.80 -5.04
N ALA A 121 9.63 10.47 -5.15
CA ALA A 121 9.56 9.77 -6.43
C ALA A 121 8.24 10.06 -7.14
N VAL A 122 7.09 10.02 -6.43
CA VAL A 122 5.77 10.35 -6.96
C VAL A 122 5.71 11.82 -7.38
N ALA A 123 6.16 12.75 -6.54
CA ALA A 123 6.15 14.18 -6.85
C ALA A 123 6.98 14.51 -8.09
N ARG A 124 8.14 13.86 -8.26
CA ARG A 124 8.97 14.01 -9.46
C ARG A 124 8.29 13.42 -10.70
N TYR A 125 7.69 12.25 -10.57
CA TYR A 125 6.95 11.62 -11.66
C TYR A 125 5.80 12.52 -12.14
N VAL A 126 4.99 13.05 -11.23
CA VAL A 126 3.88 13.95 -11.55
C VAL A 126 4.39 15.23 -12.23
N ARG A 127 5.55 15.76 -11.81
CA ARG A 127 6.15 16.96 -12.43
C ARG A 127 6.64 16.71 -13.86
N ASP A 128 7.24 15.54 -14.10
CA ASP A 128 7.88 15.16 -15.37
C ASP A 128 6.85 14.55 -16.36
N SER A 129 5.59 14.35 -15.93
CA SER A 129 4.50 13.80 -16.75
C SER A 129 3.83 14.85 -17.61
N ASP A 130 3.21 14.43 -18.73
CA ASP A 130 2.40 15.28 -19.59
C ASP A 130 1.20 15.86 -18.84
N GLU A 131 0.64 17.00 -19.34
CA GLU A 131 -0.46 17.70 -18.67
C GLU A 131 -1.66 16.81 -18.37
N MET A 132 -2.06 15.96 -19.31
CA MET A 132 -3.16 15.03 -19.13
C MET A 132 -2.87 14.01 -18.03
N GLN A 133 -1.70 13.37 -18.09
CA GLN A 133 -1.29 12.40 -17.08
C GLN A 133 -1.13 13.05 -15.70
N ARG A 134 -0.54 14.24 -15.66
CA ARG A 134 -0.40 15.03 -14.43
C ARG A 134 -1.75 15.34 -13.80
N ARG A 135 -2.76 15.69 -14.60
CA ARG A 135 -4.12 15.95 -14.11
C ARG A 135 -4.73 14.69 -13.48
N ILE A 136 -4.64 13.55 -14.17
CA ILE A 136 -5.13 12.26 -13.65
C ILE A 136 -4.46 11.91 -12.32
N GLU A 137 -3.14 12.08 -12.21
CA GLU A 137 -2.38 11.80 -11.00
C GLU A 137 -2.81 12.70 -9.84
N LEU A 138 -2.93 14.00 -10.07
CA LEU A 138 -3.32 14.97 -9.04
C LEU A 138 -4.76 14.74 -8.56
N GLU A 139 -5.69 14.46 -9.48
CA GLU A 139 -7.07 14.12 -9.12
C GLU A 139 -7.13 12.82 -8.30
N ALA A 140 -6.39 11.79 -8.70
CA ALA A 140 -6.33 10.53 -7.97
C ALA A 140 -5.74 10.71 -6.55
N ILE A 141 -4.69 11.52 -6.41
CA ILE A 141 -4.09 11.83 -5.11
C ILE A 141 -5.07 12.62 -4.23
N ALA A 142 -5.74 13.63 -4.78
CA ALA A 142 -6.68 14.47 -4.05
C ALA A 142 -7.88 13.65 -3.52
N ILE A 143 -8.44 12.77 -4.35
CA ILE A 143 -9.54 11.88 -3.96
C ILE A 143 -9.07 10.89 -2.90
N ALA A 144 -7.91 10.28 -3.08
CA ALA A 144 -7.36 9.34 -2.10
C ALA A 144 -7.13 10.02 -0.74
N ALA A 145 -6.54 11.21 -0.74
CA ALA A 145 -6.32 11.99 0.48
C ALA A 145 -7.64 12.37 1.15
N GLY A 146 -8.63 12.83 0.38
CA GLY A 146 -9.96 13.18 0.90
C GLY A 146 -10.68 11.98 1.53
N LEU A 147 -10.70 10.84 0.83
CA LEU A 147 -11.35 9.61 1.34
C LEU A 147 -10.67 9.07 2.60
N VAL A 148 -9.33 9.02 2.62
CA VAL A 148 -8.59 8.57 3.81
C VAL A 148 -8.83 9.52 4.97
N SER A 149 -8.72 10.83 4.77
CA SER A 149 -8.97 11.82 5.81
C SER A 149 -10.40 11.73 6.36
N GLY A 150 -11.39 11.61 5.48
CA GLY A 150 -12.79 11.43 5.88
C GLY A 150 -13.02 10.14 6.68
N ALA A 151 -12.44 9.02 6.26
CA ALA A 151 -12.52 7.76 6.99
C ALA A 151 -11.87 7.86 8.38
N TYR A 152 -10.70 8.50 8.49
CA TYR A 152 -10.02 8.71 9.77
C TYR A 152 -10.81 9.65 10.69
N MET A 153 -11.40 10.72 10.16
CA MET A 153 -12.27 11.60 10.95
C MET A 153 -13.51 10.85 11.45
N THR A 154 -14.14 10.06 10.58
CA THR A 154 -15.30 9.24 10.99
C THR A 154 -14.93 8.24 12.07
N ALA A 155 -13.81 7.52 11.92
CA ALA A 155 -13.30 6.61 12.94
C ALA A 155 -12.97 7.35 14.25
N GLY A 156 -12.40 8.55 14.16
CA GLY A 156 -12.11 9.40 15.32
C GLY A 156 -13.38 9.82 16.08
N PHE A 157 -14.45 10.18 15.39
CA PHE A 157 -15.74 10.50 16.03
C PHE A 157 -16.37 9.27 16.69
N LEU A 158 -16.31 8.09 16.04
CA LEU A 158 -16.80 6.84 16.60
C LEU A 158 -16.02 6.44 17.87
N GLN A 159 -14.70 6.65 17.86
CA GLN A 159 -13.86 6.40 19.02
C GLN A 159 -14.13 7.40 20.15
N ALA A 160 -14.32 8.69 19.83
CA ALA A 160 -14.70 9.71 20.81
C ALA A 160 -16.08 9.46 21.43
N ALA A 161 -16.97 8.79 20.69
CA ALA A 161 -18.29 8.34 21.18
C ALA A 161 -18.23 6.97 21.90
N GLU A 162 -17.03 6.43 22.15
CA GLU A 162 -16.80 5.12 22.81
C GLU A 162 -17.45 3.92 22.10
N LEU A 163 -17.76 4.06 20.79
CA LEU A 163 -18.37 2.99 19.99
C LEU A 163 -17.34 2.01 19.44
N ILE A 164 -16.08 2.44 19.27
CA ILE A 164 -14.97 1.61 18.80
C ILE A 164 -13.70 1.93 19.59
N GLU A 165 -12.84 0.94 19.75
CA GLU A 165 -11.48 1.13 20.27
C GLU A 165 -10.45 0.77 19.21
N VAL A 166 -9.66 1.75 18.75
CA VAL A 166 -8.58 1.55 17.80
C VAL A 166 -7.25 1.95 18.43
N PRO A 167 -6.26 1.04 18.51
CA PRO A 167 -4.94 1.38 19.02
C PRO A 167 -4.31 2.48 18.17
N ALA A 168 -3.87 3.58 18.80
CA ALA A 168 -3.30 4.74 18.10
C ALA A 168 -2.13 4.36 17.18
N SER A 169 -1.27 3.43 17.61
CA SER A 169 -0.16 2.93 16.79
C SER A 169 -0.63 2.25 15.51
N ALA A 170 -1.68 1.43 15.58
CA ALA A 170 -2.25 0.79 14.40
C ALA A 170 -2.87 1.83 13.47
N ALA A 171 -3.68 2.75 13.99
CA ALA A 171 -4.27 3.83 13.20
C ALA A 171 -3.20 4.60 12.42
N MET A 172 -2.14 5.07 13.10
CA MET A 172 -1.08 5.85 12.45
C MET A 172 -0.32 5.07 11.37
N LEU A 173 -0.04 3.79 11.59
CA LEU A 173 0.70 2.96 10.63
C LEU A 173 -0.10 2.65 9.36
N TRP A 174 -1.44 2.60 9.45
CA TRP A 174 -2.30 2.26 8.32
C TRP A 174 -2.60 3.44 7.38
N VAL A 175 -2.31 4.69 7.77
CA VAL A 175 -2.57 5.88 6.93
C VAL A 175 -1.94 5.75 5.55
N PHE A 176 -0.63 5.50 5.49
CA PHE A 176 0.10 5.44 4.23
C PHE A 176 -0.30 4.27 3.33
N PRO A 177 -0.41 3.01 3.83
CA PRO A 177 -0.93 1.90 3.04
C PRO A 177 -2.33 2.13 2.46
N LEU A 178 -3.26 2.68 3.25
CA LEU A 178 -4.61 2.99 2.79
C LEU A 178 -4.61 4.05 1.69
N LEU A 179 -3.80 5.11 1.86
CA LEU A 179 -3.65 6.15 0.86
C LEU A 179 -3.13 5.58 -0.46
N CYS A 180 -2.10 4.73 -0.42
CA CYS A 180 -1.58 4.06 -1.60
C CYS A 180 -2.61 3.14 -2.27
N ALA A 181 -3.40 2.40 -1.49
CA ALA A 181 -4.45 1.51 -2.01
C ALA A 181 -5.54 2.30 -2.73
N ILE A 182 -6.10 3.33 -2.08
CA ILE A 182 -7.16 4.17 -2.64
C ILE A 182 -6.65 4.94 -3.86
N TYR A 183 -5.43 5.49 -3.80
CA TYR A 183 -4.79 6.12 -4.96
C TYR A 183 -4.70 5.16 -6.15
N GLY A 184 -4.22 3.93 -5.95
CA GLY A 184 -4.10 2.94 -7.02
C GLY A 184 -5.45 2.58 -7.65
N ILE A 185 -6.50 2.42 -6.85
CA ILE A 185 -7.87 2.15 -7.31
C ILE A 185 -8.40 3.35 -8.10
N THR A 186 -8.31 4.56 -7.54
CA THR A 186 -8.81 5.78 -8.15
C THR A 186 -8.12 6.04 -9.49
N LYS A 187 -6.79 5.96 -9.53
CA LYS A 187 -6.01 6.08 -10.76
C LYS A 187 -6.47 5.09 -11.83
N SER A 188 -6.71 3.83 -11.46
CA SER A 188 -7.19 2.80 -12.39
C SER A 188 -8.57 3.09 -12.96
N ILE A 189 -9.46 3.72 -12.18
CA ILE A 189 -10.80 4.13 -12.62
C ILE A 189 -10.70 5.33 -13.57
N TYR A 190 -9.89 6.33 -13.22
CA TYR A 190 -9.74 7.53 -14.04
C TYR A 190 -9.04 7.25 -15.37
N ALA A 191 -8.01 6.42 -15.38
CA ALA A 191 -7.33 6.02 -16.61
C ALA A 191 -8.30 5.42 -17.66
N ARG A 192 -9.37 4.75 -17.21
CA ARG A 192 -10.40 4.20 -18.11
C ARG A 192 -11.34 5.24 -18.74
N ARG A 193 -11.51 6.41 -18.13
CA ARG A 193 -12.41 7.44 -18.65
C ARG A 193 -11.79 8.20 -19.82
N PHE A 194 -10.49 8.10 -20.00
CA PHE A 194 -9.74 8.82 -21.02
C PHE A 194 -9.20 7.90 -22.13
N GLU A 195 -9.53 6.58 -22.11
CA GLU A 195 -9.41 5.64 -23.22
C GLU A 195 -10.71 5.60 -24.05
#